data_a07c5e9bebe980a7f57b7df506279745
#
_entry.id   a07c5e9bebe980a7f57b7df506279745
#
_cell.length_a   1.000
_cell.length_b   1.000
_cell.length_c   1.000
_cell.angle_alpha   90.00
_cell.angle_beta   90.00
_cell.angle_gamma   90.00
#
_symmetry.space_group_name_H-M   'P 1'
#
loop_
_entity.id
_entity.type
_entity.pdbx_description
1 polymer ?
#
loop_
_entity_poly.entity_id
_entity_poly.type
_entity_poly.pdbx_seq_one_letter_code
_entity_poly.pdbx_strand_id
1 'polypeptide(L)'
;MARNRYDMDEILEDSFDINQLKRLAHYIAPYKKKMAGVIFLMLSSSALAMMVPIFLQRIMDDYIPEKNMKKIALVSLLTLLIACYSAITLRLKIKSMSSIGQNIIHSIRSDIFCHLQKLPFSYYDDRPHGKIQV
;
A
#
# COMPACT_ATOMS: atom_id res chain seq x y z
N MET A 1 -1.81 24.29 44.30
CA MET A 1 -1.34 24.15 42.90
C MET A 1 -1.72 22.77 42.43
N ALA A 2 -2.78 22.65 41.63
CA ALA A 2 -3.24 21.39 41.07
C ALA A 2 -2.29 21.00 39.94
N ARG A 3 -1.46 19.99 40.17
CA ARG A 3 -0.56 19.40 39.19
C ARG A 3 -1.41 18.78 38.06
N ASN A 4 -1.25 19.32 36.86
CA ASN A 4 -2.02 18.94 35.68
C ASN A 4 -1.79 17.45 35.41
N ARG A 5 -2.81 16.61 35.61
CA ARG A 5 -2.78 15.16 35.38
C ARG A 5 -2.72 14.82 33.87
N TYR A 6 -2.73 15.83 33.02
CA TYR A 6 -2.77 15.68 31.55
C TYR A 6 -1.38 15.40 30.93
N ASP A 7 -0.27 15.69 31.63
CA ASP A 7 1.09 15.48 31.12
C ASP A 7 1.59 14.03 31.21
N MET A 8 0.88 13.15 31.92
CA MET A 8 1.33 11.76 32.03
C MET A 8 0.90 10.88 30.84
N ASP A 9 -0.08 11.29 30.06
CA ASP A 9 -0.55 10.52 28.90
C ASP A 9 0.32 10.74 27.64
N GLU A 10 1.07 11.86 27.56
CA GLU A 10 1.98 12.17 26.44
C GLU A 10 3.31 11.40 26.48
N ILE A 11 3.74 10.91 27.64
CA ILE A 11 5.01 10.18 27.78
C ILE A 11 4.93 8.72 27.29
N LEU A 12 3.71 8.21 27.01
CA LEU A 12 3.49 6.82 26.56
C LEU A 12 3.52 6.64 25.04
N GLU A 13 3.65 7.71 24.26
CA GLU A 13 3.64 7.62 22.78
C GLU A 13 4.99 7.27 22.15
N ASP A 14 6.10 7.25 22.91
CA ASP A 14 7.45 7.15 22.33
C ASP A 14 8.12 5.77 22.45
N SER A 15 7.40 4.74 22.80
CA SER A 15 7.93 3.37 22.69
C SER A 15 7.22 2.63 21.55
N PHE A 16 7.88 2.56 20.41
CA PHE A 16 7.52 1.69 19.29
C PHE A 16 7.45 0.24 19.80
N ASP A 17 6.26 -0.16 20.24
CA ASP A 17 6.07 -1.48 20.84
C ASP A 17 5.97 -2.52 19.72
N ILE A 18 6.99 -3.39 19.64
CA ILE A 18 7.06 -4.53 18.69
C ILE A 18 5.80 -5.40 18.80
N ASN A 19 5.14 -5.42 19.96
CA ASN A 19 3.88 -6.13 20.15
C ASN A 19 2.72 -5.51 19.34
N GLN A 20 2.70 -4.19 19.16
CA GLN A 20 1.71 -3.50 18.31
C GLN A 20 1.91 -3.87 16.84
N LEU A 21 3.16 -3.93 16.37
CA LEU A 21 3.51 -4.44 15.04
C LEU A 21 3.07 -5.90 14.83
N LYS A 22 3.21 -6.73 15.83
CA LYS A 22 2.79 -8.14 15.79
C LYS A 22 1.27 -8.28 15.69
N ARG A 23 0.52 -7.43 16.38
CA ARG A 23 -0.95 -7.34 16.25
C ARG A 23 -1.34 -6.89 14.84
N LEU A 24 -0.69 -5.85 14.31
CA LEU A 24 -0.93 -5.37 12.95
C LEU A 24 -0.63 -6.45 11.91
N ALA A 25 0.46 -7.20 12.10
CA ALA A 25 0.83 -8.32 11.23
C ALA A 25 -0.24 -9.42 11.20
N HIS A 26 -0.95 -9.64 12.30
CA HIS A 26 -2.06 -10.59 12.36
C HIS A 26 -3.21 -10.20 11.41
N TYR A 27 -3.56 -8.91 11.32
CA TYR A 27 -4.59 -8.41 10.39
C TYR A 27 -4.14 -8.46 8.93
N ILE A 28 -2.83 -8.40 8.67
CA ILE A 28 -2.25 -8.45 7.33
C ILE A 28 -2.09 -9.92 6.85
N ALA A 29 -1.93 -10.86 7.79
CA ALA A 29 -1.66 -12.26 7.49
C ALA A 29 -2.63 -12.92 6.47
N PRO A 30 -3.96 -12.71 6.52
CA PRO A 30 -4.87 -13.29 5.55
C PRO A 30 -4.67 -12.76 4.12
N TYR A 31 -4.08 -11.57 3.96
CA TYR A 31 -3.89 -10.92 2.66
C TYR A 31 -2.51 -11.15 2.04
N LYS A 32 -1.62 -11.91 2.72
CA LYS A 32 -0.23 -12.14 2.24
C LYS A 32 -0.14 -12.70 0.82
N LYS A 33 -1.06 -13.59 0.41
CA LYS A 33 -1.09 -14.13 -0.96
C LYS A 33 -1.43 -13.04 -1.99
N LYS A 34 -2.40 -12.17 -1.69
CA LYS A 34 -2.75 -11.02 -2.55
C LYS A 34 -1.61 -10.01 -2.62
N MET A 35 -0.97 -9.73 -1.49
CA MET A 35 0.20 -8.83 -1.42
C MET A 35 1.38 -9.39 -2.22
N ALA A 36 1.68 -10.68 -2.07
CA ALA A 36 2.73 -11.34 -2.85
C ALA A 36 2.46 -11.26 -4.37
N GLY A 37 1.21 -11.47 -4.79
CA GLY A 37 0.81 -11.30 -6.19
C GLY A 37 1.02 -9.87 -6.71
N VAL A 38 0.67 -8.86 -5.91
CA VAL A 38 0.89 -7.45 -6.27
C VAL A 38 2.39 -7.13 -6.36
N ILE A 39 3.20 -7.63 -5.43
CA ILE A 39 4.66 -7.43 -5.44
C ILE A 39 5.26 -8.08 -6.70
N PHE A 40 4.85 -9.29 -7.04
CA PHE A 40 5.31 -9.98 -8.25
C PHE A 40 4.95 -9.19 -9.53
N LEU A 41 3.72 -8.69 -9.63
CA LEU A 41 3.29 -7.84 -10.75
C LEU A 41 4.10 -6.53 -10.81
N MET A 42 4.41 -5.92 -9.67
CA MET A 42 5.24 -4.72 -9.62
C MET A 42 6.67 -4.99 -10.11
N LEU A 43 7.28 -6.07 -9.65
CA LEU A 43 8.64 -6.42 -10.06
C LEU A 43 8.71 -6.74 -11.56
N SER A 44 7.73 -7.50 -12.09
CA SER A 44 7.66 -7.80 -13.52
C SER A 44 7.44 -6.54 -14.37
N SER A 45 6.56 -5.64 -13.94
CA SER A 45 6.33 -4.36 -14.63
C SER A 45 7.57 -3.47 -14.60
N SER A 46 8.28 -3.41 -13.48
CA SER A 46 9.51 -2.64 -13.35
C SER A 46 10.63 -3.20 -14.25
N ALA A 47 10.79 -4.51 -14.30
CA ALA A 47 11.76 -5.16 -15.16
C ALA A 47 11.48 -4.90 -16.66
N LEU A 48 10.21 -4.97 -17.08
CA LEU A 48 9.81 -4.66 -18.45
C LEU A 48 10.00 -3.17 -18.78
N ALA A 49 9.72 -2.28 -17.84
CA ALA A 49 9.93 -0.84 -18.04
C ALA A 49 11.40 -0.48 -18.29
N MET A 50 12.35 -1.22 -17.71
CA MET A 50 13.78 -1.03 -17.98
C MET A 50 14.19 -1.39 -19.42
N MET A 51 13.38 -2.15 -20.15
CA MET A 51 13.64 -2.45 -21.56
C MET A 51 13.30 -1.29 -22.49
N VAL A 52 12.43 -0.37 -22.06
CA VAL A 52 11.97 0.76 -22.90
C VAL A 52 13.13 1.65 -23.37
N PRO A 53 14.06 2.12 -22.48
CA PRO A 53 15.19 2.93 -22.92
C PRO A 53 16.12 2.18 -23.88
N ILE A 54 16.30 0.87 -23.71
CA ILE A 54 17.11 0.04 -24.62
C ILE A 54 16.48 -0.02 -26.01
N PHE A 55 15.16 -0.15 -26.10
CA PHE A 55 14.44 -0.13 -27.38
C PHE A 55 14.52 1.22 -28.06
N LEU A 56 14.41 2.31 -27.32
CA LEU A 56 14.57 3.66 -27.83
C LEU A 56 15.98 3.90 -28.39
N GLN A 57 17.01 3.47 -27.67
CA GLN A 57 18.38 3.57 -28.12
C GLN A 57 18.57 2.81 -29.44
N ARG A 58 18.12 1.56 -29.53
CA ARG A 58 18.22 0.77 -30.77
C ARG A 58 17.47 1.38 -31.97
N ILE A 59 16.34 1.99 -31.72
CA ILE A 59 15.62 2.72 -32.78
C ILE A 59 16.48 3.86 -33.31
N MET A 60 17.08 4.64 -32.41
CA MET A 60 17.88 5.82 -32.80
C MET A 60 19.21 5.45 -33.45
N ASP A 61 19.90 4.45 -32.92
CA ASP A 61 21.26 4.13 -33.34
C ASP A 61 21.29 3.21 -34.58
N ASP A 62 20.37 2.25 -34.67
CA ASP A 62 20.41 1.23 -35.71
C ASP A 62 19.33 1.41 -36.77
N TYR A 63 18.07 1.58 -36.38
CA TYR A 63 16.94 1.43 -37.31
C TYR A 63 16.58 2.68 -38.10
N ILE A 64 16.86 3.86 -37.55
CA ILE A 64 16.67 5.13 -38.26
C ILE A 64 17.73 5.29 -39.37
N PRO A 65 19.04 5.05 -39.13
CA PRO A 65 20.04 5.12 -40.19
C PRO A 65 19.81 4.10 -41.29
N GLU A 66 19.35 2.87 -40.97
CA GLU A 66 19.02 1.83 -41.94
C GLU A 66 17.73 2.11 -42.74
N LYS A 67 16.97 3.14 -42.37
CA LYS A 67 15.62 3.46 -42.96
C LYS A 67 14.66 2.25 -42.97
N ASN A 68 14.81 1.35 -41.99
CA ASN A 68 14.04 0.12 -41.93
C ASN A 68 12.72 0.33 -41.18
N MET A 69 11.70 0.83 -41.91
CA MET A 69 10.39 1.15 -41.34
C MET A 69 9.70 -0.04 -40.64
N LYS A 70 9.94 -1.26 -41.13
CA LYS A 70 9.32 -2.47 -40.52
C LYS A 70 9.89 -2.73 -39.10
N LYS A 71 11.18 -2.61 -38.89
CA LYS A 71 11.81 -2.78 -37.58
C LYS A 71 11.38 -1.69 -36.62
N ILE A 72 11.31 -0.44 -37.07
CA ILE A 72 10.85 0.69 -36.28
C ILE A 72 9.40 0.45 -35.79
N ALA A 73 8.50 0.08 -36.70
CA ALA A 73 7.12 -0.21 -36.37
C ALA A 73 6.97 -1.34 -35.36
N LEU A 74 7.76 -2.43 -35.51
CA LEU A 74 7.73 -3.57 -34.60
C LEU A 74 8.19 -3.20 -33.19
N VAL A 75 9.28 -2.47 -33.06
CA VAL A 75 9.81 -2.07 -31.76
C VAL A 75 8.89 -1.03 -31.10
N SER A 76 8.30 -0.11 -31.88
CA SER A 76 7.31 0.83 -31.38
C SER A 76 6.05 0.10 -30.86
N LEU A 77 5.59 -0.94 -31.55
CA LEU A 77 4.49 -1.76 -31.09
C LEU A 77 4.81 -2.50 -29.79
N LEU A 78 6.02 -3.07 -29.67
CA LEU A 78 6.48 -3.71 -28.43
C LEU A 78 6.51 -2.73 -27.26
N THR A 79 7.02 -1.53 -27.49
CA THR A 79 7.05 -0.47 -26.45
C THR A 79 5.64 -0.09 -26.02
N LEU A 80 4.70 0.00 -26.96
CA LEU A 80 3.29 0.27 -26.65
C LEU A 80 2.68 -0.85 -25.81
N LEU A 81 2.96 -2.11 -26.12
CA LEU A 81 2.47 -3.26 -25.34
C LEU A 81 3.02 -3.24 -23.91
N ILE A 82 4.28 -2.88 -23.72
CA ILE A 82 4.89 -2.71 -22.39
C ILE A 82 4.18 -1.58 -21.61
N ALA A 83 3.90 -0.46 -22.27
CA ALA A 83 3.18 0.65 -21.65
C ALA A 83 1.75 0.25 -21.23
N CYS A 84 1.02 -0.46 -22.09
CA CYS A 84 -0.31 -0.99 -21.75
C CYS A 84 -0.26 -1.97 -20.57
N TYR A 85 0.70 -2.89 -20.56
CA TYR A 85 0.91 -3.81 -19.45
C TYR A 85 1.19 -3.07 -18.14
N SER A 86 2.06 -2.07 -18.17
CA SER A 86 2.39 -1.24 -17.00
C SER A 86 1.16 -0.49 -16.46
N ALA A 87 0.33 0.05 -17.34
CA ALA A 87 -0.90 0.74 -16.98
C ALA A 87 -1.92 -0.21 -16.30
N ILE A 88 -2.07 -1.42 -16.82
CA ILE A 88 -2.95 -2.45 -16.24
C ILE A 88 -2.43 -2.86 -14.87
N THR A 89 -1.13 -3.12 -14.74
CA THR A 89 -0.47 -3.48 -13.49
C THR A 89 -0.66 -2.40 -12.43
N LEU A 90 -0.52 -1.13 -12.80
CA LEU A 90 -0.74 0.00 -11.90
C LEU A 90 -2.19 0.04 -11.37
N ARG A 91 -3.17 -0.17 -12.24
CA ARG A 91 -4.59 -0.24 -11.84
C ARG A 91 -4.86 -1.40 -10.87
N LEU A 92 -4.32 -2.58 -11.16
CA LEU A 92 -4.45 -3.75 -10.30
C LEU A 92 -3.80 -3.53 -8.94
N LYS A 93 -2.63 -2.91 -8.90
CA LYS A 93 -1.94 -2.51 -7.67
C LYS A 93 -2.82 -1.59 -6.82
N ILE A 94 -3.28 -0.48 -7.39
CA ILE A 94 -4.09 0.51 -6.66
C ILE A 94 -5.36 -0.14 -6.12
N LYS A 95 -6.09 -0.90 -6.95
CA LYS A 95 -7.31 -1.60 -6.54
C LYS A 95 -7.06 -2.61 -5.41
N SER A 96 -6.00 -3.41 -5.52
CA SER A 96 -5.66 -4.41 -4.52
C SER A 96 -5.23 -3.78 -3.19
N MET A 97 -4.38 -2.76 -3.23
CA MET A 97 -3.92 -2.05 -2.04
C MET A 97 -5.06 -1.30 -1.34
N SER A 98 -5.91 -0.62 -2.10
CA SER A 98 -7.10 0.05 -1.56
C SER A 98 -8.05 -0.95 -0.88
N SER A 99 -8.33 -2.08 -1.53
CA SER A 99 -9.19 -3.13 -0.95
C SER A 99 -8.61 -3.72 0.33
N ILE A 100 -7.29 -4.00 0.35
CA ILE A 100 -6.61 -4.53 1.54
C ILE A 100 -6.67 -3.50 2.67
N GLY A 101 -6.33 -2.24 2.39
CA GLY A 101 -6.34 -1.17 3.38
C GLY A 101 -7.73 -0.97 4.00
N GLN A 102 -8.78 -0.90 3.18
CA GLN A 102 -10.15 -0.75 3.67
C GLN A 102 -10.59 -1.94 4.54
N ASN A 103 -10.25 -3.17 4.16
CA ASN A 103 -10.60 -4.35 4.94
C ASN A 103 -9.87 -4.39 6.29
N ILE A 104 -8.60 -3.97 6.32
CA ILE A 104 -7.84 -3.87 7.58
C ILE A 104 -8.46 -2.82 8.50
N ILE A 105 -8.77 -1.63 7.97
CA ILE A 105 -9.41 -0.55 8.75
C ILE A 105 -10.77 -1.02 9.27
N HIS A 106 -11.56 -1.71 8.44
CA HIS A 106 -12.86 -2.25 8.86
C HIS A 106 -12.70 -3.28 9.99
N SER A 107 -11.73 -4.19 9.89
CA SER A 107 -11.46 -5.20 10.93
C SER A 107 -11.04 -4.55 12.25
N ILE A 108 -10.12 -3.59 12.20
CA ILE A 108 -9.66 -2.86 13.39
C ILE A 108 -10.82 -2.10 14.04
N ARG A 109 -11.62 -1.40 13.22
CA ARG A 109 -12.80 -0.67 13.73
C ARG A 109 -13.82 -1.61 14.39
N SER A 110 -14.08 -2.77 13.78
CA SER A 110 -14.98 -3.78 14.33
C SER A 110 -14.48 -4.33 15.66
N ASP A 111 -13.20 -4.61 15.77
CA ASP A 111 -12.59 -5.12 17.01
C ASP A 111 -12.60 -4.09 18.13
N ILE A 112 -12.30 -2.82 17.81
CA ILE A 112 -12.40 -1.70 18.76
C ILE A 112 -13.85 -1.56 19.23
N PHE A 113 -14.81 -1.59 18.33
CA PHE A 113 -16.22 -1.44 18.66
C PHE A 113 -16.71 -2.59 19.56
N CYS A 114 -16.35 -3.84 19.23
CA CYS A 114 -16.66 -4.99 20.07
C CYS A 114 -15.98 -4.93 21.43
N HIS A 115 -14.78 -4.37 21.51
CA HIS A 115 -14.09 -4.18 22.78
C HIS A 115 -14.75 -3.11 23.65
N LEU A 116 -15.11 -1.97 23.04
CA LEU A 116 -15.83 -0.89 23.73
C LEU A 116 -17.17 -1.35 24.28
N GLN A 117 -17.93 -2.17 23.55
CA GLN A 117 -19.22 -2.70 24.02
C GLN A 117 -19.08 -3.64 25.23
N LYS A 118 -17.92 -4.24 25.45
CA LYS A 118 -17.66 -5.12 26.61
C LYS A 118 -17.21 -4.37 27.84
N LEU A 119 -16.90 -3.07 27.73
CA LEU A 119 -16.48 -2.26 28.86
C LEU A 119 -17.70 -1.89 29.75
N PRO A 120 -17.58 -1.96 31.08
CA PRO A 120 -18.64 -1.60 32.01
C PRO A 120 -18.96 -0.09 31.90
N PHE A 121 -20.21 0.29 32.17
CA PHE A 121 -20.70 1.66 32.11
C PHE A 121 -19.90 2.65 32.98
N SER A 122 -19.31 2.19 34.08
CA SER A 122 -18.44 3.00 34.93
C SER A 122 -17.20 3.55 34.22
N TYR A 123 -16.77 2.93 33.13
CA TYR A 123 -15.63 3.41 32.33
C TYR A 123 -16.01 4.66 31.51
N TYR A 124 -17.28 4.81 31.14
CA TYR A 124 -17.77 5.93 30.35
C TYR A 124 -18.08 7.16 31.22
N ASP A 125 -18.44 6.97 32.48
CA ASP A 125 -18.73 8.05 33.42
C ASP A 125 -17.47 8.80 33.89
N ASP A 126 -16.33 8.12 33.96
CA ASP A 126 -15.07 8.71 34.43
C ASP A 126 -14.26 9.45 33.32
N ARG A 127 -14.70 9.39 32.06
CA ARG A 127 -13.95 10.01 30.95
C ARG A 127 -14.83 10.93 30.10
N PRO A 128 -14.44 12.21 29.92
CA PRO A 128 -15.19 13.14 29.06
C PRO A 128 -15.21 12.64 27.61
N HIS A 129 -16.37 12.72 26.98
CA HIS A 129 -16.71 12.15 25.67
C HIS A 129 -15.76 12.49 24.50
N GLY A 130 -14.93 13.52 24.63
CA GLY A 130 -13.95 13.91 23.58
C GLY A 130 -12.68 13.08 23.50
N LYS A 131 -12.33 12.25 24.51
CA LYS A 131 -11.11 11.43 24.53
C LYS A 131 -11.31 9.99 23.99
N ILE A 132 -12.53 9.60 23.67
CA ILE A 132 -12.85 8.23 23.21
C ILE A 132 -12.77 8.10 21.67
N GLN A 133 -12.63 9.21 20.95
CA GLN A 133 -12.70 9.25 19.48
C GLN A 133 -11.35 9.47 18.78
N VAL A 134 -10.22 9.41 19.49
CA VAL A 134 -8.88 9.55 18.88
C VAL A 134 -8.23 8.21 18.67
#